data_7637a67496f7e1ae17061f284c907f48
#
_entry.id   7637a67496f7e1ae17061f284c907f48
#
_cell.length_a   1.000
_cell.length_b   1.000
_cell.length_c   1.000
_cell.angle_alpha   90.00
_cell.angle_beta   90.00
_cell.angle_gamma   90.00
#
_symmetry.space_group_name_H-M   'P 1'
#
loop_
_entity.id
_entity.type
_entity.pdbx_description
1 polymer ?
#
loop_
_entity_poly.entity_id
_entity_poly.type
_entity_poly.pdbx_seq_one_letter_code
_entity_poly.pdbx_strand_id
1 'polypeptide(L)'
;MKDLDIKNKRILLFDFDGTLVETRSGGLYAKDLTDMKIKQDVVNRALDLMEQNGVKYFGIISNQCDVGVGFVSDEDIDAKINYVLRCVHDLAVKRGIRGVVYGHYECFSIDEHDPMMKPNPGMVYKALGACRLMMDGITYEDITKMTLMVGNASGLPGQFSDSDKVCAENAGIDYMDVIQFVGK
;
A
#
# COMPACT_ATOMS: atom_id res chain seq x y z
N MET A 1 -3.47 23.57 -0.46
CA MET A 1 -3.77 22.12 -0.40
C MET A 1 -4.98 21.96 0.52
N LYS A 2 -6.07 21.31 0.10
CA LYS A 2 -7.12 20.93 1.05
C LYS A 2 -6.50 19.96 2.05
N ASP A 3 -6.65 20.24 3.34
CA ASP A 3 -6.28 19.26 4.36
C ASP A 3 -7.06 17.98 4.10
N LEU A 4 -6.34 16.91 3.76
CA LEU A 4 -6.96 15.62 3.48
C LEU A 4 -7.61 15.09 4.77
N ASP A 5 -8.91 14.86 4.73
CA ASP A 5 -9.63 14.29 5.88
C ASP A 5 -9.32 12.79 6.02
N ILE A 6 -8.31 12.50 6.84
CA ILE A 6 -7.92 11.11 7.13
C ILE A 6 -8.81 10.43 8.17
N LYS A 7 -9.69 11.18 8.87
CA LYS A 7 -10.52 10.64 9.96
C LYS A 7 -11.58 9.65 9.47
N ASN A 8 -11.99 9.79 8.22
CA ASN A 8 -13.01 8.93 7.61
C ASN A 8 -12.42 7.76 6.81
N LYS A 9 -11.10 7.58 6.81
CA LYS A 9 -10.45 6.50 6.08
C LYS A 9 -10.63 5.16 6.79
N ARG A 10 -11.17 4.19 6.05
CA ARG A 10 -11.47 2.82 6.51
C ARG A 10 -10.72 1.76 5.71
N ILE A 11 -10.13 2.15 4.59
CA ILE A 11 -9.35 1.31 3.68
C ILE A 11 -8.01 2.02 3.48
N LEU A 12 -6.94 1.36 3.87
CA LEU A 12 -5.57 1.84 3.69
C LEU A 12 -4.85 0.95 2.68
N LEU A 13 -4.37 1.55 1.61
CA LEU A 13 -3.55 0.91 0.59
C LEU A 13 -2.15 1.51 0.64
N PHE A 14 -1.14 0.66 0.62
CA PHE A 14 0.26 1.09 0.68
C PHE A 14 1.02 0.55 -0.52
N ASP A 15 1.88 1.38 -1.11
CA ASP A 15 3.00 0.87 -1.86
C ASP A 15 3.96 0.11 -0.94
N PHE A 16 4.84 -0.72 -1.50
CA PHE A 16 5.72 -1.60 -0.73
C PHE A 16 7.13 -1.03 -0.58
N ASP A 17 7.90 -1.02 -1.67
CA ASP A 17 9.31 -0.63 -1.65
C ASP A 17 9.49 0.89 -1.49
N GLY A 18 10.28 1.31 -0.48
CA GLY A 18 10.44 2.72 -0.12
C GLY A 18 9.28 3.29 0.71
N THR A 19 8.13 2.60 0.77
CA THR A 19 6.94 3.01 1.54
C THR A 19 6.81 2.23 2.84
N LEU A 20 6.52 0.93 2.81
CA LEU A 20 6.44 0.08 4.00
C LEU A 20 7.79 -0.51 4.40
N VAL A 21 8.67 -0.68 3.44
CA VAL A 21 10.00 -1.26 3.65
C VAL A 21 11.09 -0.39 3.03
N GLU A 22 12.28 -0.51 3.56
CA GLU A 22 13.52 0.03 3.03
C GLU A 22 14.59 -1.06 3.00
N THR A 23 15.68 -0.85 2.27
CA THR A 23 16.79 -1.80 2.19
C THR A 23 17.83 -1.51 3.27
N ARG A 24 18.51 -2.54 3.75
CA ARG A 24 19.70 -2.40 4.60
C ARG A 24 20.95 -2.12 3.76
N SER A 25 20.98 -2.65 2.54
CA SER A 25 22.10 -2.50 1.60
C SER A 25 22.19 -1.11 0.96
N GLY A 26 21.11 -0.28 1.05
CA GLY A 26 21.02 1.01 0.37
C GLY A 26 20.61 0.89 -1.11
N GLY A 27 20.24 -0.31 -1.58
CA GLY A 27 19.63 -0.51 -2.90
C GLY A 27 18.22 0.04 -3.00
N LEU A 28 17.67 0.09 -4.22
CA LEU A 28 16.28 0.55 -4.43
C LEU A 28 15.26 -0.46 -3.90
N TYR A 29 15.55 -1.75 -3.99
CA TYR A 29 14.68 -2.86 -3.58
C TYR A 29 15.43 -3.83 -2.68
N ALA A 30 14.74 -4.38 -1.71
CA ALA A 30 15.30 -5.41 -0.84
C ALA A 30 15.44 -6.73 -1.62
N LYS A 31 16.66 -7.27 -1.66
CA LYS A 31 16.97 -8.52 -2.37
C LYS A 31 16.23 -9.71 -1.76
N ASP A 32 16.16 -9.76 -0.45
CA ASP A 32 15.54 -10.82 0.33
C ASP A 32 15.08 -10.29 1.71
N LEU A 33 14.54 -11.18 2.54
CA LEU A 33 14.09 -10.85 3.90
C LEU A 33 15.20 -10.29 4.80
N THR A 34 16.47 -10.68 4.58
CA THR A 34 17.60 -10.21 5.41
C THR A 34 18.02 -8.80 5.07
N ASP A 35 17.87 -8.40 3.81
CA ASP A 35 18.11 -7.03 3.33
C ASP A 35 16.94 -6.09 3.63
N MET A 36 15.76 -6.64 3.85
CA MET A 36 14.54 -5.87 4.11
C MET A 36 14.50 -5.32 5.53
N LYS A 37 14.08 -4.07 5.67
CA LYS A 37 13.79 -3.41 6.95
C LYS A 37 12.42 -2.74 6.89
N ILE A 38 11.53 -3.10 7.81
CA ILE A 38 10.20 -2.48 7.93
C ILE A 38 10.35 -1.04 8.46
N LYS A 39 9.69 -0.08 7.81
CA LYS A 39 9.62 1.31 8.26
C LYS A 39 8.60 1.44 9.40
N GLN A 40 9.12 1.35 10.62
CA GLN A 40 8.30 1.29 11.84
C GLN A 40 7.43 2.53 12.06
N ASP A 41 7.87 3.71 11.63
CA ASP A 41 7.11 4.94 11.70
C ASP A 41 5.84 4.89 10.84
N VAL A 42 5.94 4.34 9.62
CA VAL A 42 4.80 4.14 8.71
C VAL A 42 3.82 3.12 9.29
N VAL A 43 4.33 1.97 9.76
CA VAL A 43 3.51 0.92 10.37
C VAL A 43 2.81 1.44 11.63
N ASN A 44 3.52 2.14 12.52
CA ASN A 44 2.93 2.70 13.73
C ASN A 44 1.82 3.71 13.39
N ARG A 45 2.04 4.59 12.40
CA ARG A 45 1.02 5.53 11.96
C ARG A 45 -0.21 4.84 11.38
N ALA A 46 -0.02 3.76 10.60
CA ALA A 46 -1.12 2.95 10.11
C ALA A 46 -1.92 2.30 11.25
N LEU A 47 -1.24 1.76 12.26
CA LEU A 47 -1.89 1.19 13.44
C LEU A 47 -2.67 2.24 14.24
N ASP A 48 -2.16 3.46 14.37
CA ASP A 48 -2.88 4.58 15.01
C ASP A 48 -4.18 4.90 14.26
N LEU A 49 -4.15 4.91 12.92
CA LEU A 49 -5.36 5.08 12.12
C LEU A 49 -6.31 3.88 12.22
N MET A 50 -5.80 2.66 12.27
CA MET A 50 -6.63 1.47 12.49
C MET A 50 -7.42 1.57 13.80
N GLU A 51 -6.77 2.01 14.86
CA GLU A 51 -7.37 2.17 16.18
C GLU A 51 -8.37 3.33 16.22
N GLN A 52 -7.96 4.51 15.70
CA GLN A 52 -8.77 5.74 15.76
C GLN A 52 -9.97 5.71 14.82
N ASN A 53 -9.80 5.16 13.62
CA ASN A 53 -10.80 5.22 12.57
C ASN A 53 -11.62 3.93 12.42
N GLY A 54 -11.20 2.82 13.02
CA GLY A 54 -11.83 1.53 12.78
C GLY A 54 -11.62 1.03 11.34
N VAL A 55 -10.39 1.10 10.84
CA VAL A 55 -10.00 0.59 9.53
C VAL A 55 -10.43 -0.86 9.36
N LYS A 56 -10.95 -1.21 8.19
CA LYS A 56 -11.45 -2.53 7.84
C LYS A 56 -10.55 -3.30 6.90
N TYR A 57 -9.70 -2.60 6.16
CA TYR A 57 -8.80 -3.21 5.19
C TYR A 57 -7.44 -2.52 5.18
N PHE A 58 -6.39 -3.32 5.23
CA PHE A 58 -5.00 -2.91 5.03
C PHE A 58 -4.46 -3.69 3.82
N GLY A 59 -4.11 -2.98 2.75
CA GLY A 59 -3.67 -3.57 1.49
C GLY A 59 -2.30 -3.08 1.04
N ILE A 60 -1.59 -3.93 0.31
CA ILE A 60 -0.35 -3.60 -0.39
C ILE A 60 -0.61 -3.62 -1.89
N ILE A 61 -0.15 -2.57 -2.59
CA ILE A 61 -0.30 -2.38 -4.04
C ILE A 61 1.09 -2.10 -4.61
N SER A 62 1.73 -3.07 -5.27
CA SER A 62 3.14 -2.97 -5.63
C SER A 62 3.44 -3.35 -7.08
N ASN A 63 4.24 -2.52 -7.77
CA ASN A 63 4.90 -2.91 -9.02
C ASN A 63 6.17 -3.70 -8.66
N GLN A 64 6.28 -4.93 -9.16
CA GLN A 64 7.39 -5.85 -8.91
C GLN A 64 7.97 -6.35 -10.23
N CYS A 65 8.38 -5.42 -11.08
CA CYS A 65 8.83 -5.70 -12.45
C CYS A 65 10.09 -6.60 -12.50
N ASP A 66 10.88 -6.65 -11.42
CA ASP A 66 12.06 -7.52 -11.32
C ASP A 66 11.73 -9.01 -11.44
N VAL A 67 10.51 -9.41 -11.06
CA VAL A 67 9.98 -10.76 -11.31
C VAL A 67 9.77 -10.97 -12.79
N GLY A 68 9.17 -10.01 -13.50
CA GLY A 68 8.92 -10.11 -14.94
C GLY A 68 10.18 -10.26 -15.81
N VAL A 69 11.32 -9.75 -15.32
CA VAL A 69 12.62 -9.91 -15.98
C VAL A 69 13.47 -11.06 -15.41
N GLY A 70 12.96 -11.79 -14.40
CA GLY A 70 13.61 -12.97 -13.83
C GLY A 70 14.77 -12.71 -12.88
N PHE A 71 14.86 -11.51 -12.29
CA PHE A 71 15.86 -11.18 -11.26
C PHE A 71 15.48 -11.65 -9.87
N VAL A 72 14.18 -11.75 -9.59
CA VAL A 72 13.62 -12.19 -8.32
C VAL A 72 12.49 -13.16 -8.61
N SER A 73 12.28 -14.17 -7.77
CA SER A 73 11.12 -15.07 -7.91
C SER A 73 9.86 -14.43 -7.34
N ASP A 74 8.69 -14.86 -7.83
CA ASP A 74 7.39 -14.49 -7.28
C ASP A 74 7.24 -15.00 -5.84
N GLU A 75 7.76 -16.19 -5.52
CA GLU A 75 7.79 -16.73 -4.16
C GLU A 75 8.58 -15.84 -3.19
N ASP A 76 9.69 -15.24 -3.62
CA ASP A 76 10.48 -14.32 -2.77
C ASP A 76 9.72 -13.02 -2.51
N ILE A 77 9.00 -12.48 -3.50
CA ILE A 77 8.14 -11.31 -3.32
C ILE A 77 7.00 -11.64 -2.36
N ASP A 78 6.30 -12.73 -2.60
CA ASP A 78 5.23 -13.21 -1.71
C ASP A 78 5.72 -13.39 -0.27
N ALA A 79 6.89 -13.98 -0.08
CA ALA A 79 7.48 -14.17 1.24
C ALA A 79 7.74 -12.82 1.94
N LYS A 80 8.28 -11.83 1.24
CA LYS A 80 8.54 -10.48 1.77
C LYS A 80 7.23 -9.78 2.17
N ILE A 81 6.24 -9.77 1.28
CA ILE A 81 4.96 -9.09 1.49
C ILE A 81 4.20 -9.76 2.64
N ASN A 82 4.09 -11.09 2.63
CA ASN A 82 3.42 -11.83 3.69
C ASN A 82 4.10 -11.67 5.05
N TYR A 83 5.43 -11.53 5.09
CA TYR A 83 6.15 -11.22 6.33
C TYR A 83 5.72 -9.85 6.88
N VAL A 84 5.65 -8.81 6.05
CA VAL A 84 5.20 -7.46 6.47
C VAL A 84 3.75 -7.49 6.94
N LEU A 85 2.83 -8.11 6.17
CA LEU A 85 1.42 -8.22 6.55
C LEU A 85 1.25 -8.93 7.91
N ARG A 86 2.02 -10.01 8.16
CA ARG A 86 2.02 -10.72 9.44
C ARG A 86 2.52 -9.83 10.58
N CYS A 87 3.60 -9.09 10.37
CA CYS A 87 4.12 -8.15 11.37
C CYS A 87 3.09 -7.06 11.72
N VAL A 88 2.42 -6.48 10.71
CA VAL A 88 1.37 -5.47 10.93
C VAL A 88 0.19 -6.09 11.68
N HIS A 89 -0.28 -7.28 11.27
CA HIS A 89 -1.34 -8.01 11.95
C HIS A 89 -1.01 -8.28 13.43
N ASP A 90 0.17 -8.81 13.71
CA ASP A 90 0.57 -9.16 15.08
C ASP A 90 0.67 -7.93 15.99
N LEU A 91 1.15 -6.80 15.44
CA LEU A 91 1.17 -5.53 16.15
C LEU A 91 -0.25 -4.99 16.38
N ALA A 92 -1.15 -5.10 15.39
CA ALA A 92 -2.56 -4.73 15.54
C ALA A 92 -3.23 -5.55 16.64
N VAL A 93 -3.02 -6.88 16.63
CA VAL A 93 -3.54 -7.78 17.66
C VAL A 93 -3.04 -7.40 19.06
N LYS A 94 -1.75 -7.07 19.22
CA LYS A 94 -1.17 -6.61 20.49
C LYS A 94 -1.79 -5.29 20.98
N ARG A 95 -2.21 -4.40 20.08
CA ARG A 95 -2.94 -3.17 20.40
C ARG A 95 -4.45 -3.37 20.63
N GLY A 96 -4.96 -4.60 20.55
CA GLY A 96 -6.39 -4.88 20.70
C GLY A 96 -7.23 -4.60 19.43
N ILE A 97 -6.61 -4.24 18.32
CA ILE A 97 -7.28 -3.96 17.04
C ILE A 97 -7.77 -5.29 16.44
N ARG A 98 -9.03 -5.35 16.02
CA ARG A 98 -9.67 -6.55 15.50
C ARG A 98 -10.51 -6.24 14.25
N GLY A 99 -10.78 -7.28 13.44
CA GLY A 99 -11.67 -7.17 12.28
C GLY A 99 -11.08 -6.40 11.10
N VAL A 100 -9.76 -6.28 11.04
CA VAL A 100 -9.03 -5.78 9.87
C VAL A 100 -8.72 -6.96 8.96
N VAL A 101 -9.04 -6.82 7.67
CA VAL A 101 -8.66 -7.78 6.62
C VAL A 101 -7.37 -7.28 5.97
N TYR A 102 -6.48 -8.19 5.65
CA TYR A 102 -5.19 -7.92 5.03
C TYR A 102 -5.14 -8.54 3.64
N GLY A 103 -4.58 -7.83 2.68
CA GLY A 103 -4.44 -8.32 1.32
C GLY A 103 -3.31 -7.63 0.57
N HIS A 104 -2.96 -8.19 -0.59
CA HIS A 104 -1.94 -7.61 -1.45
C HIS A 104 -2.25 -7.89 -2.92
N TYR A 105 -1.76 -7.04 -3.78
CA TYR A 105 -1.81 -7.16 -5.22
C TYR A 105 -0.50 -6.65 -5.80
N GLU A 106 0.15 -7.48 -6.60
CA GLU A 106 1.39 -7.19 -7.29
C GLU A 106 1.19 -7.18 -8.80
N CYS A 107 2.01 -6.40 -9.47
CA CYS A 107 2.16 -6.45 -10.91
C CYS A 107 3.59 -6.82 -11.25
N PHE A 108 3.78 -7.93 -11.94
CA PHE A 108 5.08 -8.43 -12.41
C PHE A 108 5.36 -8.02 -13.86
N SER A 109 4.41 -7.37 -14.52
CA SER A 109 4.56 -6.92 -15.90
C SER A 109 5.64 -5.85 -16.03
N ILE A 110 6.32 -5.87 -17.19
CA ILE A 110 7.21 -4.79 -17.65
C ILE A 110 6.54 -3.92 -18.72
N ASP A 111 5.30 -4.24 -19.10
CA ASP A 111 4.52 -3.48 -20.05
C ASP A 111 3.78 -2.35 -19.33
N GLU A 112 4.14 -1.11 -19.63
CA GLU A 112 3.50 0.09 -19.03
C GLU A 112 2.01 0.20 -19.36
N HIS A 113 1.51 -0.53 -20.39
CA HIS A 113 0.10 -0.60 -20.74
C HIS A 113 -0.66 -1.69 -19.98
N ASP A 114 0.01 -2.52 -19.18
CA ASP A 114 -0.65 -3.52 -18.36
C ASP A 114 -1.62 -2.81 -17.38
N PRO A 115 -2.91 -3.15 -17.40
CA PRO A 115 -3.90 -2.52 -16.50
C PRO A 115 -3.57 -2.64 -15.02
N MET A 116 -2.77 -3.64 -14.62
CA MET A 116 -2.36 -3.88 -13.24
C MET A 116 -1.14 -3.05 -12.84
N MET A 117 -0.29 -2.61 -13.79
CA MET A 117 0.92 -1.86 -13.50
C MET A 117 0.61 -0.40 -13.16
N LYS A 118 1.02 0.09 -11.96
CA LYS A 118 0.93 1.52 -11.64
C LYS A 118 1.74 2.33 -12.66
N PRO A 119 1.19 3.43 -13.21
CA PRO A 119 0.06 4.24 -12.72
C PRO A 119 -1.35 3.77 -13.13
N ASN A 120 -1.51 2.62 -13.82
CA ASN A 120 -2.83 2.07 -14.09
C ASN A 120 -3.49 1.56 -12.80
N PRO A 121 -4.82 1.72 -12.64
CA PRO A 121 -5.50 1.50 -11.36
C PRO A 121 -5.98 0.07 -11.11
N GLY A 122 -5.60 -0.90 -11.93
CA GLY A 122 -6.16 -2.26 -11.89
C GLY A 122 -6.01 -2.97 -10.56
N MET A 123 -4.83 -2.87 -9.92
CA MET A 123 -4.62 -3.45 -8.58
C MET A 123 -5.52 -2.78 -7.53
N VAL A 124 -5.66 -1.45 -7.61
CA VAL A 124 -6.57 -0.70 -6.71
C VAL A 124 -8.00 -1.17 -6.91
N TYR A 125 -8.46 -1.31 -8.14
CA TYR A 125 -9.82 -1.80 -8.42
C TYR A 125 -10.08 -3.20 -7.87
N LYS A 126 -9.09 -4.10 -7.92
CA LYS A 126 -9.19 -5.42 -7.28
C LYS A 126 -9.34 -5.30 -5.75
N ALA A 127 -8.53 -4.45 -5.12
CA ALA A 127 -8.62 -4.20 -3.68
C ALA A 127 -9.99 -3.62 -3.28
N LEU A 128 -10.48 -2.61 -4.02
CA LEU A 128 -11.80 -2.02 -3.77
C LEU A 128 -12.94 -3.03 -4.00
N GLY A 129 -12.82 -3.89 -5.01
CA GLY A 129 -13.76 -4.98 -5.25
C GLY A 129 -13.85 -5.96 -4.08
N ALA A 130 -12.70 -6.36 -3.53
CA ALA A 130 -12.65 -7.21 -2.34
C ALA A 130 -13.29 -6.52 -1.12
N CYS A 131 -12.99 -5.23 -0.91
CA CYS A 131 -13.59 -4.44 0.17
C CYS A 131 -15.11 -4.38 0.04
N ARG A 132 -15.64 -4.19 -1.18
CA ARG A 132 -17.09 -4.13 -1.43
C ARG A 132 -17.80 -5.43 -1.07
N LEU A 133 -17.16 -6.58 -1.31
CA LEU A 133 -17.74 -7.88 -0.94
C LEU A 133 -17.80 -8.09 0.58
N MET A 134 -16.94 -7.42 1.35
CA MET A 134 -16.87 -7.53 2.80
C MET A 134 -17.73 -6.50 3.55
N MET A 135 -18.15 -5.43 2.88
CA MET A 135 -18.84 -4.30 3.48
C MET A 135 -20.26 -4.19 2.89
N ASP A 136 -21.20 -4.91 3.48
CA ASP A 136 -22.59 -4.95 2.99
C ASP A 136 -23.22 -3.56 2.87
N GLY A 137 -23.96 -3.34 1.78
CA GLY A 137 -24.78 -2.14 1.55
C GLY A 137 -23.97 -0.88 1.18
N ILE A 138 -22.65 -0.99 1.00
CA ILE A 138 -21.80 0.16 0.69
C ILE A 138 -21.74 0.38 -0.83
N THR A 139 -21.79 1.64 -1.25
CA THR A 139 -21.64 1.99 -2.67
C THR A 139 -20.17 2.05 -3.08
N TYR A 140 -19.91 1.98 -4.39
CA TYR A 140 -18.54 2.16 -4.90
C TYR A 140 -17.99 3.56 -4.58
N GLU A 141 -18.85 4.58 -4.66
CA GLU A 141 -18.48 5.97 -4.31
C GLU A 141 -18.09 6.10 -2.83
N ASP A 142 -18.79 5.43 -1.92
CA ASP A 142 -18.42 5.44 -0.50
C ASP A 142 -17.08 4.77 -0.26
N ILE A 143 -16.83 3.62 -0.92
CA ILE A 143 -15.56 2.90 -0.82
C ILE A 143 -14.40 3.76 -1.30
N THR A 144 -14.52 4.45 -2.45
CA THR A 144 -13.45 5.33 -2.94
C THR A 144 -13.17 6.48 -1.98
N LYS A 145 -14.19 7.12 -1.42
CA LYS A 145 -14.06 8.19 -0.43
C LYS A 145 -13.39 7.73 0.89
N MET A 146 -13.63 6.49 1.28
CA MET A 146 -13.04 5.90 2.49
C MET A 146 -11.66 5.30 2.28
N THR A 147 -11.14 5.33 1.05
CA THR A 147 -9.83 4.77 0.72
C THR A 147 -8.75 5.84 0.75
N LEU A 148 -7.61 5.49 1.30
CA LEU A 148 -6.38 6.26 1.23
C LEU A 148 -5.26 5.38 0.70
N MET A 149 -4.59 5.81 -0.35
CA MET A 149 -3.34 5.22 -0.81
C MET A 149 -2.16 6.04 -0.29
N VAL A 150 -1.15 5.35 0.20
CA VAL A 150 0.11 5.93 0.69
C VAL A 150 1.26 5.35 -0.13
N GLY A 151 2.13 6.20 -0.63
CA GLY A 151 3.28 5.76 -1.43
C GLY A 151 4.42 6.78 -1.43
N ASN A 152 5.55 6.42 -2.02
CA ASN A 152 6.73 7.28 -2.16
C ASN A 152 6.97 7.75 -3.60
N ALA A 153 6.11 7.38 -4.54
CA ALA A 153 6.15 7.81 -5.93
C ALA A 153 5.07 8.87 -6.18
N SER A 154 5.33 10.11 -5.73
CA SER A 154 4.42 11.27 -5.78
C SER A 154 4.81 12.31 -6.81
N GLY A 155 5.97 12.14 -7.50
CA GLY A 155 6.55 13.15 -8.39
C GLY A 155 7.18 14.34 -7.65
N LEU A 156 7.47 14.22 -6.37
CA LEU A 156 8.19 15.24 -5.60
C LEU A 156 9.69 15.27 -5.99
N PRO A 157 10.38 16.41 -5.82
CA PRO A 157 11.80 16.48 -6.11
C PRO A 157 12.60 15.39 -5.39
N GLY A 158 13.39 14.63 -6.16
CA GLY A 158 14.20 13.51 -5.66
C GLY A 158 13.51 12.16 -5.66
N GLN A 159 12.24 12.07 -5.99
CA GLN A 159 11.53 10.80 -6.20
C GLN A 159 11.71 10.30 -7.64
N PHE A 160 11.68 8.97 -7.81
CA PHE A 160 11.96 8.33 -9.10
C PHE A 160 10.75 8.37 -10.07
N SER A 161 9.54 8.52 -9.57
CA SER A 161 8.30 8.59 -10.38
C SER A 161 7.14 9.24 -9.61
N ASP A 162 5.98 9.35 -10.27
CA ASP A 162 4.70 9.78 -9.71
C ASP A 162 3.64 8.67 -9.76
N SER A 163 4.07 7.44 -10.04
CA SER A 163 3.17 6.33 -10.38
C SER A 163 2.17 5.98 -9.28
N ASP A 164 2.50 6.14 -8.00
CA ASP A 164 1.56 5.89 -6.90
C ASP A 164 0.46 6.94 -6.84
N LYS A 165 0.85 8.20 -6.94
CA LYS A 165 -0.08 9.33 -6.93
C LYS A 165 -1.04 9.26 -8.11
N VAL A 166 -0.49 9.09 -9.33
CA VAL A 166 -1.30 9.01 -10.55
C VAL A 166 -2.20 7.76 -10.53
N CYS A 167 -1.74 6.63 -9.97
CA CYS A 167 -2.56 5.45 -9.79
C CYS A 167 -3.78 5.71 -8.90
N ALA A 168 -3.59 6.39 -7.78
CA ALA A 168 -4.68 6.77 -6.89
C ALA A 168 -5.65 7.74 -7.55
N GLU A 169 -5.14 8.76 -8.27
CA GLU A 169 -5.93 9.71 -9.04
C GLU A 169 -6.77 9.00 -10.12
N ASN A 170 -6.17 8.07 -10.87
CA ASN A 170 -6.86 7.25 -11.88
C ASN A 170 -7.93 6.33 -11.26
N ALA A 171 -7.74 5.88 -10.03
CA ALA A 171 -8.72 5.07 -9.30
C ALA A 171 -9.82 5.90 -8.62
N GLY A 172 -9.69 7.23 -8.57
CA GLY A 172 -10.63 8.13 -7.90
C GLY A 172 -10.59 8.03 -6.39
N ILE A 173 -9.43 7.70 -5.80
CA ILE A 173 -9.19 7.61 -4.36
C ILE A 173 -8.22 8.68 -3.89
N ASP A 174 -8.22 8.95 -2.58
CA ASP A 174 -7.27 9.87 -1.99
C ASP A 174 -5.85 9.29 -1.93
N TYR A 175 -4.87 10.17 -2.08
CA TYR A 175 -3.45 9.86 -2.00
C TYR A 175 -2.73 10.72 -0.97
N MET A 176 -1.73 10.15 -0.31
CA MET A 176 -0.81 10.85 0.57
C MET A 176 0.61 10.33 0.39
N ASP A 177 1.56 11.24 0.22
CA ASP A 177 2.98 10.87 0.24
C ASP A 177 3.39 10.31 1.60
N VAL A 178 4.26 9.30 1.60
CA VAL A 178 4.71 8.63 2.82
C VAL A 178 5.35 9.57 3.84
N ILE A 179 6.05 10.62 3.37
CA ILE A 179 6.66 11.65 4.24
C ILE A 179 5.57 12.44 4.98
N GLN A 180 4.53 12.86 4.27
CA GLN A 180 3.36 13.53 4.86
C GLN A 180 2.58 12.61 5.79
N PHE A 181 2.46 11.33 5.41
CA PHE A 181 1.73 10.34 6.20
C PHE A 181 2.33 10.16 7.59
N VAL A 182 3.65 10.17 7.73
CA VAL A 182 4.35 10.09 9.03
C VAL A 182 4.56 11.44 9.71
N GLY A 183 4.10 12.55 9.09
CA GLY A 183 4.16 13.89 9.69
C GLY A 183 5.55 14.53 9.69
N LYS A 184 6.35 14.26 8.67
CA LYS A 184 7.70 14.83 8.46
C LYS A 184 7.68 15.93 7.41
#